data_856dbfe0b26baa30e308a4b08b4be676
#
_entry.id   856dbfe0b26baa30e308a4b08b4be676
#
_cell.length_a   1.000
_cell.length_b   1.000
_cell.length_c   1.000
_cell.angle_alpha   90.00
_cell.angle_beta   90.00
_cell.angle_gamma   90.00
#
_symmetry.space_group_name_H-M   'P 1'
#
loop_
_entity.id
_entity.type
_entity.pdbx_description
1 polymer ?
#
loop_
_entity_poly.entity_id
_entity_poly.type
_entity_poly.pdbx_seq_one_letter_code
_entity_poly.pdbx_strand_id
1 'polypeptide(L)'
;WSHTINTLNPGINRLIMEERDARQNVVARSHIDIFHAGNTGTVVQGDLTADTTFHAAGGPWIITAPLNVLPDVTLTIEPGASLFFMPPAGITVQPGGTLRCEGTPYQHIRLSHYPGSSDIWQGVSIVAPSGQESPSENVISYTDMEYGDAQGEAIELRRSQLLLDHVTWEHSGDTVLEVYSPQLEVRDCTFPPVPTSK
;
A
#
# COMPACT_ATOMS: atom_id res chain seq x y z
N TRP A 1 25.81 19.28 8.74
CA TRP A 1 25.31 19.49 7.38
C TRP A 1 23.84 19.92 7.41
N SER A 2 23.36 20.60 6.37
CA SER A 2 21.95 20.97 6.21
C SER A 2 21.58 20.80 4.74
N HIS A 3 20.35 20.44 4.47
CA HIS A 3 19.79 20.33 3.12
C HIS A 3 18.41 20.97 3.09
N THR A 4 18.14 21.73 2.03
CA THR A 4 16.85 22.38 1.85
C THR A 4 16.04 21.57 0.81
N ILE A 5 14.83 21.19 1.20
CA ILE A 5 13.89 20.50 0.31
C ILE A 5 12.92 21.54 -0.21
N ASN A 6 12.88 21.71 -1.53
CA ASN A 6 12.08 22.76 -2.15
C ASN A 6 10.71 22.26 -2.66
N THR A 7 10.53 20.95 -2.78
CA THR A 7 9.29 20.34 -3.27
C THR A 7 8.97 19.10 -2.47
N LEU A 8 7.74 19.05 -1.95
CA LEU A 8 7.15 17.86 -1.35
C LEU A 8 5.85 17.53 -2.09
N ASN A 9 5.59 16.25 -2.31
CA ASN A 9 4.28 15.81 -2.79
C ASN A 9 3.24 15.94 -1.67
N PRO A 10 1.97 16.18 -1.99
CA PRO A 10 0.91 16.06 -1.01
C PRO A 10 0.85 14.63 -0.43
N GLY A 11 0.71 14.52 0.89
CA GLY A 11 0.75 13.25 1.61
C GLY A 11 2.07 13.02 2.31
N ILE A 12 2.50 11.77 2.44
CA ILE A 12 3.73 11.39 3.17
C ILE A 12 4.91 11.36 2.20
N ASN A 13 5.98 12.03 2.59
CA ASN A 13 7.24 12.10 1.85
C ASN A 13 8.34 11.47 2.71
N ARG A 14 8.93 10.38 2.24
CA ARG A 14 10.06 9.74 2.90
C ARG A 14 11.37 10.38 2.46
N LEU A 15 12.08 10.97 3.41
CA LEU A 15 13.44 11.48 3.20
C LEU A 15 14.45 10.46 3.68
N ILE A 16 15.25 9.96 2.76
CA ILE A 16 16.26 8.95 3.04
C ILE A 16 17.62 9.64 3.18
N MET A 17 18.30 9.35 4.27
CA MET A 17 19.67 9.76 4.52
C MET A 17 20.59 8.55 4.37
N GLU A 18 21.59 8.66 3.51
CA GLU A 18 22.56 7.61 3.29
C GLU A 18 23.95 8.05 3.73
N GLU A 19 24.59 7.25 4.56
CA GLU A 19 26.04 7.34 4.78
C GLU A 19 26.75 6.47 3.75
N ARG A 20 27.76 7.03 3.09
CA ARG A 20 28.52 6.32 2.05
C ARG A 20 30.01 6.29 2.40
N ASP A 21 30.67 5.17 2.14
CA ASP A 21 32.10 5.04 2.28
C ASP A 21 32.86 5.79 1.15
N ALA A 22 34.21 5.78 1.23
CA ALA A 22 35.06 6.41 0.21
C ALA A 22 34.90 5.82 -1.19
N ARG A 23 34.31 4.63 -1.33
CA ARG A 23 34.01 3.95 -2.59
C ARG A 23 32.56 4.18 -3.06
N GLN A 24 31.83 5.06 -2.38
CA GLN A 24 30.42 5.37 -2.63
C GLN A 24 29.44 4.23 -2.32
N ASN A 25 29.84 3.18 -1.61
CA ASN A 25 28.91 2.17 -1.11
C ASN A 25 28.10 2.73 0.06
N VAL A 26 26.81 2.42 0.10
CA VAL A 26 25.95 2.77 1.24
C VAL A 26 26.35 1.88 2.42
N VAL A 27 26.78 2.48 3.53
CA VAL A 27 27.17 1.80 4.77
C VAL A 27 26.14 1.92 5.87
N ALA A 28 25.33 2.98 5.82
CA ALA A 28 24.18 3.15 6.71
C ALA A 28 23.06 3.92 6.00
N ARG A 29 21.84 3.63 6.40
CA ARG A 29 20.63 4.31 5.89
C ARG A 29 19.68 4.59 7.05
N SER A 30 19.12 5.80 7.07
CA SER A 30 18.01 6.17 7.93
C SER A 30 16.99 6.99 7.17
N HIS A 31 15.78 7.12 7.67
CA HIS A 31 14.75 7.92 7.03
C HIS A 31 13.95 8.73 8.07
N ILE A 32 13.26 9.74 7.56
CA ILE A 32 12.22 10.47 8.25
C ILE A 32 11.04 10.67 7.30
N ASP A 33 9.83 10.46 7.80
CA ASP A 33 8.61 10.71 7.06
C ASP A 33 8.06 12.09 7.41
N ILE A 34 7.73 12.88 6.38
CA ILE A 34 7.16 14.22 6.50
C ILE A 34 5.80 14.23 5.83
N PHE A 35 4.76 14.54 6.60
CA PHE A 35 3.44 14.78 6.05
C PHE A 35 3.34 16.22 5.53
N HIS A 36 3.02 16.35 4.24
CA HIS A 36 2.75 17.62 3.58
C HIS A 36 1.27 17.73 3.25
N ALA A 37 0.57 18.59 3.99
CA ALA A 37 -0.87 18.79 3.87
C ALA A 37 -1.31 19.59 2.62
N GLY A 38 -0.43 19.85 1.69
CA GLY A 38 -0.49 20.74 0.51
C GLY A 38 -1.86 21.08 -0.12
N ASN A 39 -2.84 20.19 -0.03
CA ASN A 39 -4.23 20.40 -0.42
C ASN A 39 -5.14 19.51 0.42
N THR A 40 -6.45 19.66 0.27
CA THR A 40 -7.47 18.91 1.03
C THR A 40 -7.56 17.42 0.67
N GLY A 41 -6.75 16.97 -0.29
CA GLY A 41 -6.80 15.62 -0.85
C GLY A 41 -7.88 15.43 -1.91
N THR A 42 -7.73 14.41 -2.72
CA THR A 42 -8.69 14.00 -3.75
C THR A 42 -9.52 12.84 -3.21
N VAL A 43 -10.84 13.05 -3.13
CA VAL A 43 -11.77 12.02 -2.64
C VAL A 43 -12.08 11.02 -3.77
N VAL A 44 -11.99 9.72 -3.46
CA VAL A 44 -12.32 8.63 -4.37
C VAL A 44 -13.16 7.58 -3.63
N GLN A 45 -14.11 6.98 -4.34
CA GLN A 45 -14.98 5.93 -3.79
C GLN A 45 -15.64 5.10 -4.88
N GLY A 46 -16.04 3.88 -4.52
CA GLY A 46 -16.90 3.03 -5.35
C GLY A 46 -16.15 2.23 -6.42
N ASP A 47 -16.86 1.87 -7.46
CA ASP A 47 -16.36 0.97 -8.50
C ASP A 47 -15.46 1.68 -9.51
N LEU A 48 -14.28 1.12 -9.75
CA LEU A 48 -13.43 1.50 -10.87
C LEU A 48 -13.88 0.72 -12.10
N THR A 49 -14.44 1.45 -13.05
CA THR A 49 -15.00 0.90 -14.29
C THR A 49 -14.08 1.09 -15.50
N ALA A 50 -12.92 1.71 -15.30
CA ALA A 50 -11.86 1.94 -16.28
C ALA A 50 -10.51 1.98 -15.58
N ASP A 51 -9.45 1.73 -16.31
CA ASP A 51 -8.08 1.83 -15.81
C ASP A 51 -7.87 3.18 -15.11
N THR A 52 -7.37 3.11 -13.89
CA THR A 52 -7.26 4.27 -12.99
C THR A 52 -5.86 4.34 -12.43
N THR A 53 -5.28 5.55 -12.41
CA THR A 53 -3.94 5.78 -11.86
C THR A 53 -3.96 6.82 -10.75
N PHE A 54 -3.41 6.47 -9.60
CA PHE A 54 -3.20 7.37 -8.47
C PHE A 54 -1.76 7.88 -8.47
N HIS A 55 -1.56 9.10 -8.96
CA HIS A 55 -0.26 9.77 -9.00
C HIS A 55 0.08 10.42 -7.66
N ALA A 56 1.36 10.46 -7.27
CA ALA A 56 1.80 11.14 -6.05
C ALA A 56 1.39 12.63 -6.02
N ALA A 57 1.55 13.33 -7.15
CA ALA A 57 1.21 14.76 -7.25
C ALA A 57 -0.30 15.05 -7.17
N GLY A 58 -1.17 14.08 -7.43
CA GLY A 58 -2.63 14.22 -7.34
C GLY A 58 -3.20 13.96 -5.94
N GLY A 59 -2.36 13.47 -5.03
CA GLY A 59 -2.74 13.09 -3.68
C GLY A 59 -2.78 14.25 -2.67
N PRO A 60 -2.92 13.93 -1.37
CA PRO A 60 -3.26 12.58 -0.91
C PRO A 60 -4.62 12.13 -1.41
N TRP A 61 -4.77 10.84 -1.68
CA TRP A 61 -6.01 10.24 -2.12
C TRP A 61 -6.82 9.81 -0.90
N ILE A 62 -8.04 10.30 -0.76
CA ILE A 62 -8.92 10.01 0.38
C ILE A 62 -9.99 9.02 -0.07
N ILE A 63 -9.90 7.79 0.42
CA ILE A 63 -10.81 6.71 0.06
C ILE A 63 -11.90 6.65 1.13
N THR A 64 -13.13 6.99 0.76
CA THR A 64 -14.24 7.18 1.72
C THR A 64 -15.26 6.03 1.74
N ALA A 65 -15.15 5.09 0.80
CA ALA A 65 -15.97 3.88 0.72
C ALA A 65 -15.16 2.77 0.05
N PRO A 66 -15.60 1.50 0.07
CA PRO A 66 -14.93 0.40 -0.62
C PRO A 66 -14.61 0.75 -2.08
N LEU A 67 -13.36 0.53 -2.48
CA LEU A 67 -12.86 0.77 -3.82
C LEU A 67 -12.74 -0.58 -4.54
N ASN A 68 -13.63 -0.83 -5.50
CA ASN A 68 -13.68 -2.09 -6.21
C ASN A 68 -12.99 -1.97 -7.58
N VAL A 69 -11.95 -2.77 -7.79
CA VAL A 69 -11.32 -2.92 -9.11
C VAL A 69 -12.07 -4.00 -9.86
N LEU A 70 -12.87 -3.60 -10.85
CA LEU A 70 -13.73 -4.51 -11.59
C LEU A 70 -12.94 -5.39 -12.59
N PRO A 71 -13.54 -6.45 -13.14
CA PRO A 71 -12.91 -7.25 -14.19
C PRO A 71 -12.43 -6.39 -15.36
N ASP A 72 -11.29 -6.75 -15.94
CA ASP A 72 -10.61 -6.04 -17.04
C ASP A 72 -10.18 -4.60 -16.74
N VAL A 73 -10.18 -4.20 -15.45
CA VAL A 73 -9.72 -2.90 -14.99
C VAL A 73 -8.41 -3.03 -14.21
N THR A 74 -7.49 -2.10 -14.46
CA THR A 74 -6.24 -1.98 -13.70
C THR A 74 -6.26 -0.73 -12.81
N LEU A 75 -6.05 -0.95 -11.51
CA LEU A 75 -5.69 0.13 -10.59
C LEU A 75 -4.17 0.20 -10.46
N THR A 76 -3.61 1.33 -10.89
CA THR A 76 -2.18 1.63 -10.73
C THR A 76 -1.99 2.67 -9.63
N ILE A 77 -1.14 2.38 -8.66
CA ILE A 77 -0.72 3.32 -7.62
C ILE A 77 0.77 3.58 -7.84
N GLU A 78 1.10 4.83 -8.17
CA GLU A 78 2.45 5.21 -8.54
C GLU A 78 3.38 5.46 -7.35
N PRO A 79 4.72 5.40 -7.56
CA PRO A 79 5.69 5.68 -6.51
C PRO A 79 5.44 7.03 -5.81
N GLY A 80 5.50 7.00 -4.46
CA GLY A 80 5.31 8.18 -3.61
C GLY A 80 3.85 8.60 -3.39
N ALA A 81 2.87 7.88 -3.94
CA ALA A 81 1.46 8.15 -3.67
C ALA A 81 1.09 7.80 -2.22
N SER A 82 0.23 8.61 -1.63
CA SER A 82 -0.36 8.36 -0.30
C SER A 82 -1.86 8.19 -0.42
N LEU A 83 -2.37 7.06 0.04
CA LEU A 83 -3.80 6.75 0.11
C LEU A 83 -4.21 6.66 1.57
N PHE A 84 -5.23 7.43 1.93
CA PHE A 84 -5.80 7.45 3.27
C PHE A 84 -7.23 6.93 3.23
N PHE A 85 -7.50 5.89 4.00
CA PHE A 85 -8.78 5.21 4.04
C PHE A 85 -9.60 5.66 5.24
N MET A 86 -10.87 5.91 4.99
CA MET A 86 -11.90 6.14 6.03
C MET A 86 -12.78 4.89 6.12
N PRO A 87 -13.06 4.34 7.30
CA PRO A 87 -13.94 3.19 7.40
C PRO A 87 -15.33 3.45 6.79
N PRO A 88 -15.91 2.49 6.07
CA PRO A 88 -15.45 1.11 5.87
C PRO A 88 -14.65 0.91 4.57
N ALA A 89 -13.77 1.84 4.21
CA ALA A 89 -13.01 1.77 2.97
C ALA A 89 -11.90 0.69 3.00
N GLY A 90 -11.63 0.13 1.84
CA GLY A 90 -10.57 -0.82 1.53
C GLY A 90 -10.43 -0.96 0.03
N ILE A 91 -9.52 -1.79 -0.44
CA ILE A 91 -9.35 -2.13 -1.85
C ILE A 91 -9.82 -3.57 -2.07
N THR A 92 -10.76 -3.78 -2.97
CA THR A 92 -11.20 -5.10 -3.39
C THR A 92 -10.91 -5.30 -4.87
N VAL A 93 -10.05 -6.26 -5.19
CA VAL A 93 -9.76 -6.63 -6.58
C VAL A 93 -10.63 -7.82 -6.95
N GLN A 94 -11.55 -7.61 -7.88
CA GLN A 94 -12.43 -8.65 -8.38
C GLN A 94 -11.70 -9.57 -9.38
N PRO A 95 -12.18 -10.80 -9.61
CA PRO A 95 -11.60 -11.73 -10.59
C PRO A 95 -11.45 -11.08 -11.95
N GLY A 96 -10.24 -11.06 -12.50
CA GLY A 96 -9.91 -10.38 -13.76
C GLY A 96 -9.53 -8.90 -13.60
N GLY A 97 -9.78 -8.28 -12.45
CA GLY A 97 -9.20 -6.98 -12.11
C GLY A 97 -7.72 -7.10 -11.75
N THR A 98 -6.97 -6.01 -11.82
CA THR A 98 -5.53 -6.00 -11.55
C THR A 98 -5.15 -4.83 -10.63
N LEU A 99 -4.33 -5.11 -9.61
CA LEU A 99 -3.71 -4.10 -8.75
C LEU A 99 -2.21 -4.03 -9.03
N ARG A 100 -1.75 -2.84 -9.37
CA ARG A 100 -0.33 -2.51 -9.52
C ARG A 100 0.04 -1.39 -8.56
N CYS A 101 0.51 -1.76 -7.38
CA CYS A 101 0.99 -0.85 -6.35
C CYS A 101 2.51 -0.94 -6.35
N GLU A 102 3.16 -0.12 -7.19
CA GLU A 102 4.58 -0.27 -7.52
C GLU A 102 5.37 0.96 -7.09
N GLY A 103 5.82 0.97 -5.83
CA GLY A 103 6.73 1.97 -5.31
C GLY A 103 8.19 1.75 -5.75
N THR A 104 9.10 2.57 -5.21
CA THR A 104 10.54 2.44 -5.42
C THR A 104 11.30 2.56 -4.09
N PRO A 105 12.59 2.16 -4.01
CA PRO A 105 13.38 2.32 -2.80
C PRO A 105 13.44 3.74 -2.21
N TYR A 106 13.15 4.76 -3.04
CA TYR A 106 13.21 6.17 -2.66
C TYR A 106 11.85 6.86 -2.62
N GLN A 107 10.82 6.20 -3.14
CA GLN A 107 9.45 6.71 -3.20
C GLN A 107 8.49 5.58 -2.85
N HIS A 108 8.41 5.27 -1.56
CA HIS A 108 7.46 4.28 -1.06
C HIS A 108 6.02 4.78 -1.27
N ILE A 109 5.14 3.86 -1.52
CA ILE A 109 3.69 4.09 -1.48
C ILE A 109 3.23 3.97 -0.02
N ARG A 110 2.29 4.82 0.40
CA ARG A 110 1.70 4.73 1.74
C ARG A 110 0.23 4.38 1.64
N LEU A 111 -0.16 3.27 2.28
CA LEU A 111 -1.56 2.89 2.48
C LEU A 111 -1.84 2.93 3.98
N SER A 112 -2.67 3.88 4.44
CA SER A 112 -2.89 4.11 5.86
C SER A 112 -4.32 4.60 6.14
N HIS A 113 -4.71 4.66 7.39
CA HIS A 113 -5.94 5.30 7.80
C HIS A 113 -5.87 6.82 7.60
N TYR A 114 -7.05 7.47 7.59
CA TYR A 114 -7.09 8.93 7.48
C TYR A 114 -6.37 9.59 8.67
N PRO A 115 -5.47 10.56 8.46
CA PRO A 115 -4.71 11.21 9.51
C PRO A 115 -5.61 11.80 10.61
N GLY A 116 -5.30 11.45 11.86
CA GLY A 116 -6.08 11.85 13.03
C GLY A 116 -7.29 10.96 13.35
N SER A 117 -7.58 9.95 12.53
CA SER A 117 -8.47 8.85 12.89
C SER A 117 -7.74 7.84 13.78
N SER A 118 -8.47 7.15 14.62
CA SER A 118 -8.02 5.94 15.32
C SER A 118 -8.59 4.67 14.69
N ASP A 119 -9.31 4.82 13.59
CA ASP A 119 -10.02 3.73 12.94
C ASP A 119 -9.09 2.91 12.06
N ILE A 120 -9.40 1.63 11.90
CA ILE A 120 -8.71 0.70 11.03
C ILE A 120 -9.47 0.63 9.70
N TRP A 121 -8.75 0.52 8.59
CA TRP A 121 -9.35 0.34 7.26
C TRP A 121 -9.36 -1.15 6.88
N GLN A 122 -10.14 -1.53 5.87
CA GLN A 122 -10.42 -2.93 5.56
C GLN A 122 -9.29 -3.71 4.88
N GLY A 123 -8.14 -3.07 4.62
CA GLY A 123 -7.05 -3.74 3.94
C GLY A 123 -7.28 -3.92 2.43
N VAL A 124 -6.57 -4.90 1.86
CA VAL A 124 -6.61 -5.27 0.44
C VAL A 124 -7.13 -6.70 0.30
N SER A 125 -8.24 -6.88 -0.41
CA SER A 125 -8.81 -8.20 -0.71
C SER A 125 -8.68 -8.51 -2.20
N ILE A 126 -8.00 -9.62 -2.54
CA ILE A 126 -7.81 -10.12 -3.91
C ILE A 126 -8.39 -11.53 -3.97
N VAL A 127 -9.66 -11.64 -4.30
CA VAL A 127 -10.41 -12.88 -4.09
C VAL A 127 -11.12 -13.34 -5.36
N ALA A 128 -10.82 -14.56 -5.80
CA ALA A 128 -11.62 -15.26 -6.79
C ALA A 128 -12.58 -16.25 -6.13
N PRO A 129 -13.81 -16.44 -6.66
CA PRO A 129 -14.80 -17.37 -6.13
C PRO A 129 -14.34 -18.82 -6.24
N SER A 130 -15.01 -19.71 -5.49
CA SER A 130 -14.74 -21.14 -5.55
C SER A 130 -14.87 -21.69 -6.97
N GLY A 131 -13.86 -22.46 -7.39
CA GLY A 131 -13.82 -23.08 -8.72
C GLY A 131 -13.35 -22.14 -9.84
N GLN A 132 -12.95 -20.91 -9.52
CA GLN A 132 -12.33 -19.97 -10.45
C GLN A 132 -10.96 -19.54 -9.90
N GLU A 133 -10.02 -19.31 -10.79
CA GLU A 133 -8.74 -18.68 -10.47
C GLU A 133 -8.67 -17.36 -11.22
N SER A 134 -8.13 -16.32 -10.56
CA SER A 134 -7.85 -15.06 -11.24
C SER A 134 -6.47 -15.14 -11.87
N PRO A 135 -6.36 -14.98 -13.19
CA PRO A 135 -5.08 -15.00 -13.87
C PRO A 135 -4.30 -13.68 -13.73
N SER A 136 -4.91 -12.65 -13.14
CA SER A 136 -4.31 -11.33 -13.05
C SER A 136 -3.10 -11.34 -12.13
N GLU A 137 -1.98 -10.83 -12.61
CA GLU A 137 -0.74 -10.66 -11.85
C GLU A 137 -0.83 -9.36 -11.04
N ASN A 138 -1.14 -9.50 -9.74
CA ASN A 138 -1.17 -8.37 -8.83
C ASN A 138 0.22 -8.14 -8.23
N VAL A 139 0.59 -6.88 -8.01
CA VAL A 139 1.89 -6.49 -7.44
C VAL A 139 1.68 -5.45 -6.35
N ILE A 140 2.33 -5.65 -5.21
CA ILE A 140 2.51 -4.64 -4.17
C ILE A 140 4.00 -4.60 -3.85
N SER A 141 4.66 -3.49 -4.20
CA SER A 141 6.09 -3.33 -3.97
C SER A 141 6.44 -1.96 -3.38
N TYR A 142 7.50 -1.94 -2.54
CA TYR A 142 7.96 -0.74 -1.83
C TYR A 142 6.79 0.06 -1.25
N THR A 143 5.96 -0.66 -0.47
CA THR A 143 4.72 -0.12 0.09
C THR A 143 4.71 -0.28 1.60
N ASP A 144 4.40 0.81 2.29
CA ASP A 144 4.17 0.81 3.74
C ASP A 144 2.67 0.75 3.99
N MET A 145 2.20 -0.33 4.62
CA MET A 145 0.80 -0.55 5.00
C MET A 145 0.65 -0.33 6.50
N GLU A 146 -0.29 0.52 6.88
CA GLU A 146 -0.55 0.85 8.28
C GLU A 146 -2.04 0.75 8.59
N TYR A 147 -2.39 0.19 9.76
CA TYR A 147 -3.77 0.12 10.28
C TYR A 147 -4.77 -0.59 9.36
N GLY A 148 -4.33 -1.52 8.54
CA GLY A 148 -5.15 -2.20 7.54
C GLY A 148 -5.52 -3.61 7.97
N ASP A 149 -6.50 -3.76 8.87
CA ASP A 149 -6.93 -5.08 9.34
C ASP A 149 -8.36 -5.10 9.92
N ALA A 150 -9.23 -4.22 9.45
CA ALA A 150 -10.60 -4.15 9.98
C ALA A 150 -11.43 -5.42 9.74
N GLN A 151 -11.01 -6.29 8.84
CA GLN A 151 -11.62 -7.61 8.60
C GLN A 151 -10.88 -8.74 9.31
N GLY A 152 -9.77 -8.42 9.99
CA GLY A 152 -8.90 -9.38 10.69
C GLY A 152 -7.56 -9.61 9.98
N GLU A 153 -7.42 -9.20 8.72
CA GLU A 153 -6.19 -9.27 7.93
C GLU A 153 -5.94 -7.99 7.12
N ALA A 154 -4.66 -7.64 6.93
CA ALA A 154 -4.27 -6.50 6.09
C ALA A 154 -4.35 -6.83 4.60
N ILE A 155 -4.05 -8.08 4.23
CA ILE A 155 -4.20 -8.61 2.86
C ILE A 155 -4.88 -9.98 2.91
N GLU A 156 -5.98 -10.11 2.17
CA GLU A 156 -6.64 -11.38 1.89
C GLU A 156 -6.36 -11.80 0.45
N LEU A 157 -5.80 -13.01 0.25
CA LEU A 157 -5.51 -13.56 -1.07
C LEU A 157 -6.17 -14.94 -1.23
N ARG A 158 -7.13 -15.05 -2.15
CA ARG A 158 -7.81 -16.34 -2.43
C ARG A 158 -7.83 -16.63 -3.92
N ARG A 159 -7.24 -17.77 -4.31
CA ARG A 159 -7.21 -18.27 -5.71
C ARG A 159 -6.79 -17.21 -6.74
N SER A 160 -5.81 -16.41 -6.37
CA SER A 160 -5.31 -15.28 -7.13
C SER A 160 -3.78 -15.21 -7.05
N GLN A 161 -3.17 -14.41 -7.90
CA GLN A 161 -1.73 -14.22 -7.94
C GLN A 161 -1.35 -12.89 -7.29
N LEU A 162 -0.26 -12.89 -6.51
CA LEU A 162 0.28 -11.69 -5.88
C LEU A 162 1.80 -11.79 -5.71
N LEU A 163 2.50 -10.75 -6.12
CA LEU A 163 3.88 -10.48 -5.73
C LEU A 163 3.88 -9.42 -4.62
N LEU A 164 4.50 -9.74 -3.48
CA LEU A 164 4.86 -8.80 -2.43
C LEU A 164 6.37 -8.60 -2.45
N ASP A 165 6.84 -7.37 -2.60
CA ASP A 165 8.27 -7.05 -2.67
C ASP A 165 8.60 -5.79 -1.88
N HIS A 166 9.44 -5.88 -0.84
CA HIS A 166 9.76 -4.74 0.05
C HIS A 166 8.52 -4.08 0.67
N VAL A 167 7.54 -4.87 1.13
CA VAL A 167 6.36 -4.38 1.84
C VAL A 167 6.61 -4.39 3.34
N THR A 168 6.18 -3.33 4.03
CA THR A 168 6.21 -3.22 5.49
C THR A 168 4.80 -3.09 6.05
N TRP A 169 4.55 -3.69 7.21
CA TRP A 169 3.30 -3.55 7.94
C TRP A 169 3.56 -2.95 9.31
N GLU A 170 2.89 -1.85 9.61
CA GLU A 170 2.96 -1.18 10.90
C GLU A 170 1.55 -0.98 11.47
N HIS A 171 1.41 -1.14 12.77
CA HIS A 171 0.13 -0.95 13.47
C HIS A 171 -1.03 -1.79 12.91
N SER A 172 -0.73 -2.87 12.22
CA SER A 172 -1.70 -3.87 11.80
C SER A 172 -1.95 -4.86 12.94
N GLY A 173 -3.10 -5.56 12.89
CA GLY A 173 -3.44 -6.57 13.88
C GLY A 173 -2.57 -7.82 13.82
N ASP A 174 -3.08 -8.90 14.41
CA ASP A 174 -2.33 -10.15 14.56
C ASP A 174 -2.12 -10.89 13.21
N THR A 175 -2.97 -10.64 12.22
CA THR A 175 -2.89 -11.25 10.90
C THR A 175 -2.65 -10.20 9.83
N VAL A 176 -1.50 -10.22 9.19
CA VAL A 176 -1.19 -9.31 8.08
C VAL A 176 -1.49 -9.91 6.71
N LEU A 177 -1.53 -11.23 6.61
CA LEU A 177 -1.72 -11.94 5.35
C LEU A 177 -2.50 -13.24 5.56
N GLU A 178 -3.67 -13.33 4.94
CA GLU A 178 -4.48 -14.54 4.88
C GLU A 178 -4.50 -15.08 3.46
N VAL A 179 -4.15 -16.36 3.27
CA VAL A 179 -3.99 -16.94 1.93
C VAL A 179 -4.70 -18.28 1.77
N TYR A 180 -5.43 -18.44 0.67
CA TYR A 180 -6.11 -19.69 0.29
C TYR A 180 -5.86 -20.03 -1.18
N SER A 181 -5.17 -21.14 -1.43
CA SER A 181 -4.83 -21.58 -2.79
C SER A 181 -4.22 -20.50 -3.67
N PRO A 182 -3.21 -19.74 -3.17
CA PRO A 182 -2.64 -18.62 -3.89
C PRO A 182 -1.53 -19.05 -4.83
N GLN A 183 -1.20 -18.15 -5.78
CA GLN A 183 0.14 -18.05 -6.34
C GLN A 183 0.80 -16.81 -5.72
N LEU A 184 1.53 -17.01 -4.64
CA LEU A 184 2.12 -15.93 -3.86
C LEU A 184 3.64 -15.99 -3.93
N GLU A 185 4.24 -14.86 -4.26
CA GLU A 185 5.69 -14.64 -4.11
C GLU A 185 5.93 -13.50 -3.12
N VAL A 186 6.83 -13.72 -2.15
CA VAL A 186 7.19 -12.74 -1.12
C VAL A 186 8.69 -12.52 -1.14
N ARG A 187 9.12 -11.27 -1.31
CA ARG A 187 10.52 -10.86 -1.34
C ARG A 187 10.77 -9.71 -0.38
N ASP A 188 11.82 -9.79 0.42
CA ASP A 188 12.35 -8.69 1.24
C ASP A 188 11.30 -7.89 2.04
N CYS A 189 10.20 -8.55 2.45
CA CYS A 189 9.12 -7.94 3.23
C CYS A 189 9.46 -7.93 4.73
N THR A 190 8.95 -6.91 5.43
CA THR A 190 9.09 -6.80 6.89
C THR A 190 7.74 -7.05 7.56
N PHE A 191 7.60 -8.20 8.21
CA PHE A 191 6.42 -8.55 8.98
C PHE A 191 6.50 -8.00 10.41
N PRO A 192 5.38 -7.64 11.04
CA PRO A 192 5.35 -7.26 12.43
C PRO A 192 5.82 -8.42 13.32
N PRO A 193 6.39 -8.12 14.50
CA PRO A 193 6.80 -9.17 15.43
C PRO A 193 5.59 -9.98 15.88
N VAL A 194 5.72 -11.31 15.87
CA VAL A 194 4.68 -12.21 16.39
C VAL A 194 4.48 -11.92 17.88
N PRO A 195 3.25 -11.66 18.35
CA PRO A 195 2.98 -11.49 19.76
C PRO A 195 3.42 -12.74 20.52
N THR A 196 4.38 -12.59 21.43
CA THR A 196 4.73 -13.70 22.35
C THR A 196 3.60 -13.84 23.34
N SER A 197 2.78 -14.89 23.20
CA SER A 197 1.82 -15.27 24.24
C SER A 197 2.56 -15.45 25.57
N LYS A 198 2.19 -14.67 26.57
CA LYS A 198 2.59 -14.88 27.96
C LYS A 198 1.78 -16.02 28.57
#